data_9531b3e4d79bb0320567f1e050ddcd0b
#
_entry.id   9531b3e4d79bb0320567f1e050ddcd0b
#
_cell.length_a   1.000
_cell.length_b   1.000
_cell.length_c   1.000
_cell.angle_alpha   90.00
_cell.angle_beta   90.00
_cell.angle_gamma   90.00
#
_symmetry.space_group_name_H-M   'P 1'
#
loop_
_entity.id
_entity.type
_entity.pdbx_description
1 polymer ?
#
loop_
_entity_poly.entity_id
_entity_poly.type
_entity_poly.pdbx_seq_one_letter_code
_entity_poly.pdbx_strand_id
1 'polypeptide(L)'
;LLSRGLGDVYKRQIILVGEMRDYETISAALTAAETGHLVMSTLHTTGAAQTIDRIIDACPAGMQNQVRTQLASVLNGVITQCLIPNARGNGRVVATEILVGTDAVCNQIRENKCHQLGSLMQSGSSVGMHTLNGDLSRLVQNGMINRQMAYKYSNDVAELDQYL
;
A
#
# COMPACT_ATOMS: atom_id res chain seq x y z
N LEU A 1 -15.36 36.91 -9.98
CA LEU A 1 -14.27 36.01 -10.43
C LEU A 1 -12.94 36.19 -9.71
N LEU A 2 -12.85 37.11 -8.76
CA LEU A 2 -11.58 37.40 -8.06
C LEU A 2 -11.44 36.75 -6.67
N SER A 3 -12.38 35.97 -6.24
CA SER A 3 -12.38 35.35 -4.90
C SER A 3 -11.99 33.86 -4.87
N ARG A 4 -11.65 33.27 -6.02
CA ARG A 4 -11.25 31.85 -6.09
C ARG A 4 -9.79 31.56 -5.75
N GLY A 5 -8.95 32.56 -5.53
CA GLY A 5 -7.50 32.35 -5.52
C GLY A 5 -6.90 31.91 -4.18
N LEU A 6 -7.34 32.41 -3.06
CA LEU A 6 -6.64 32.18 -1.80
C LEU A 6 -7.46 31.46 -0.72
N GLY A 7 -8.78 31.58 -0.74
CA GLY A 7 -9.64 30.91 0.24
C GLY A 7 -9.82 29.39 0.02
N ASP A 8 -9.65 28.92 -1.23
CA ASP A 8 -9.83 27.52 -1.59
C ASP A 8 -8.59 26.65 -1.28
N VAL A 9 -7.40 27.23 -1.31
CA VAL A 9 -6.14 26.52 -1.04
C VAL A 9 -6.04 26.14 0.44
N TYR A 10 -6.56 26.94 1.34
CA TYR A 10 -6.57 26.63 2.79
C TYR A 10 -7.68 25.65 3.22
N LYS A 11 -8.61 25.30 2.35
CA LYS A 11 -9.75 24.42 2.68
C LYS A 11 -9.60 22.99 2.15
N ARG A 12 -8.74 22.73 1.18
CA ARG A 12 -8.56 21.39 0.60
C ARG A 12 -7.42 20.69 1.33
N GLN A 13 -7.74 20.01 2.41
CA GLN A 13 -6.76 19.25 3.20
C GLN A 13 -6.54 17.84 2.67
N ILE A 14 -7.47 17.31 1.87
CA ILE A 14 -7.43 15.96 1.30
C ILE A 14 -7.51 16.06 -0.22
N ILE A 15 -6.59 15.39 -0.89
CA ILE A 15 -6.51 15.30 -2.35
C ILE A 15 -6.65 13.84 -2.75
N LEU A 16 -7.62 13.54 -3.60
CA LEU A 16 -7.75 12.22 -4.23
C LEU A 16 -7.20 12.29 -5.64
N VAL A 17 -6.11 11.58 -5.89
CA VAL A 17 -5.55 11.33 -7.22
C VAL A 17 -6.05 9.96 -7.67
N GLY A 18 -6.85 9.90 -8.73
CA GLY A 18 -7.52 8.66 -9.15
C GLY A 18 -6.54 7.50 -9.34
N GLU A 19 -5.46 7.73 -10.10
CA GLU A 19 -4.40 6.74 -10.32
C GLU A 19 -3.07 7.43 -10.65
N MET A 20 -1.98 6.89 -10.12
CA MET A 20 -0.61 7.34 -10.43
C MET A 20 0.03 6.38 -11.46
N ARG A 21 0.11 6.81 -12.74
CA ARG A 21 0.69 6.00 -13.82
C ARG A 21 2.02 6.51 -14.34
N ASP A 22 2.28 7.79 -14.18
CA ASP A 22 3.40 8.49 -14.76
C ASP A 22 4.12 9.35 -13.72
N TYR A 23 5.36 9.74 -14.07
CA TYR A 23 6.22 10.52 -13.20
C TYR A 23 5.61 11.89 -12.85
N GLU A 24 4.92 12.54 -13.76
CA GLU A 24 4.37 13.89 -13.54
C GLU A 24 3.30 13.83 -12.43
N THR A 25 2.40 12.86 -12.52
CA THR A 25 1.36 12.63 -11.50
C THR A 25 1.96 12.25 -10.15
N ILE A 26 2.97 11.36 -10.14
CA ILE A 26 3.67 10.95 -8.91
C ILE A 26 4.36 12.14 -8.27
N SER A 27 5.11 12.94 -9.04
CA SER A 27 5.82 14.12 -8.55
C SER A 27 4.87 15.16 -7.96
N ALA A 28 3.74 15.41 -8.63
CA ALA A 28 2.71 16.33 -8.13
C ALA A 28 2.08 15.84 -6.81
N ALA A 29 1.79 14.53 -6.73
CA ALA A 29 1.23 13.91 -5.53
C ALA A 29 2.20 14.00 -4.32
N LEU A 30 3.48 13.69 -4.53
CA LEU A 30 4.51 13.80 -3.51
C LEU A 30 4.70 15.25 -3.05
N THR A 31 4.75 16.21 -3.98
CA THR A 31 4.86 17.64 -3.66
C THR A 31 3.67 18.12 -2.82
N ALA A 32 2.46 17.71 -3.17
CA ALA A 32 1.26 18.03 -2.40
C ALA A 32 1.32 17.42 -0.97
N ALA A 33 1.81 16.19 -0.84
CA ALA A 33 1.98 15.54 0.47
C ALA A 33 3.04 16.25 1.33
N GLU A 34 4.17 16.64 0.74
CA GLU A 34 5.24 17.42 1.44
C GLU A 34 4.76 18.79 1.92
N THR A 35 3.76 19.37 1.25
CA THR A 35 3.13 20.65 1.64
C THR A 35 2.00 20.50 2.66
N GLY A 36 1.82 19.30 3.23
CA GLY A 36 0.91 19.04 4.34
C GLY A 36 -0.49 18.58 3.94
N HIS A 37 -0.73 18.20 2.68
CA HIS A 37 -1.99 17.61 2.26
C HIS A 37 -1.99 16.09 2.48
N LEU A 38 -3.12 15.54 2.90
CA LEU A 38 -3.35 14.10 2.82
C LEU A 38 -3.67 13.74 1.38
N VAL A 39 -2.74 13.05 0.72
CA VAL A 39 -2.92 12.59 -0.65
C VAL A 39 -3.29 11.12 -0.64
N MET A 40 -4.37 10.78 -1.31
CA MET A 40 -4.83 9.40 -1.52
C MET A 40 -4.79 9.09 -3.01
N SER A 41 -4.26 7.92 -3.37
CA SER A 41 -4.21 7.48 -4.76
C SER A 41 -4.33 5.97 -4.88
N THR A 42 -4.55 5.49 -6.09
CA THR A 42 -4.61 4.06 -6.40
C THR A 42 -3.51 3.65 -7.36
N LEU A 43 -3.08 2.40 -7.23
CA LEU A 43 -2.19 1.71 -8.16
C LEU A 43 -2.71 0.28 -8.36
N HIS A 44 -2.38 -0.31 -9.51
CA HIS A 44 -2.74 -1.70 -9.83
C HIS A 44 -1.58 -2.64 -9.49
N THR A 45 -1.45 -2.95 -8.19
CA THR A 45 -0.39 -3.81 -7.64
C THR A 45 -0.99 -4.82 -6.67
N THR A 46 -0.31 -5.93 -6.44
CA THR A 46 -0.79 -7.03 -5.61
C THR A 46 -0.17 -7.07 -4.22
N GLY A 47 0.80 -6.22 -3.92
CA GLY A 47 1.47 -6.16 -2.62
C GLY A 47 2.05 -4.78 -2.31
N ALA A 48 2.29 -4.49 -1.03
CA ALA A 48 2.75 -3.19 -0.57
C ALA A 48 4.19 -2.89 -1.04
N ALA A 49 5.11 -3.86 -0.98
CA ALA A 49 6.46 -3.70 -1.51
C ALA A 49 6.46 -3.41 -3.01
N GLN A 50 5.66 -4.16 -3.77
CA GLN A 50 5.50 -3.95 -5.21
C GLN A 50 4.88 -2.58 -5.53
N THR A 51 4.01 -2.07 -4.68
CA THR A 51 3.43 -0.72 -4.83
C THR A 51 4.52 0.34 -4.78
N ILE A 52 5.41 0.24 -3.79
CA ILE A 52 6.53 1.17 -3.63
C ILE A 52 7.49 1.11 -4.81
N ASP A 53 7.90 -0.11 -5.20
CA ASP A 53 8.78 -0.30 -6.35
C ASP A 53 8.13 0.24 -7.63
N ARG A 54 6.83 0.02 -7.83
CA ARG A 54 6.08 0.54 -8.99
C ARG A 54 6.08 2.07 -9.07
N ILE A 55 5.92 2.75 -7.93
CA ILE A 55 5.99 4.22 -7.88
C ILE A 55 7.38 4.69 -8.31
N ILE A 56 8.43 4.05 -7.82
CA ILE A 56 9.81 4.42 -8.09
C ILE A 56 10.19 4.12 -9.54
N ASP A 57 9.81 2.96 -10.06
CA ASP A 57 10.13 2.50 -11.40
C ASP A 57 9.41 3.31 -12.49
N ALA A 58 8.26 3.91 -12.18
CA ALA A 58 7.58 4.83 -13.08
C ALA A 58 8.32 6.16 -13.29
N CYS A 59 9.38 6.41 -12.49
CA CYS A 59 10.16 7.64 -12.55
C CYS A 59 11.42 7.47 -13.40
N PRO A 60 11.89 8.54 -14.08
CA PRO A 60 13.16 8.52 -14.79
C PRO A 60 14.31 8.10 -13.86
N ALA A 61 15.25 7.31 -14.37
CA ALA A 61 16.36 6.71 -13.57
C ALA A 61 17.13 7.76 -12.72
N GLY A 62 17.35 8.95 -13.27
CA GLY A 62 18.01 10.05 -12.54
C GLY A 62 17.19 10.64 -11.39
N MET A 63 15.88 10.37 -11.32
CA MET A 63 14.98 10.90 -10.30
C MET A 63 14.58 9.88 -9.23
N GLN A 64 14.85 8.59 -9.47
CA GLN A 64 14.37 7.51 -8.60
C GLN A 64 14.83 7.66 -7.13
N ASN A 65 16.08 8.04 -6.90
CA ASN A 65 16.60 8.23 -5.53
C ASN A 65 15.95 9.41 -4.82
N GLN A 66 15.66 10.49 -5.55
CA GLN A 66 14.94 11.64 -5.00
C GLN A 66 13.51 11.23 -4.64
N VAL A 67 12.79 10.60 -5.56
CA VAL A 67 11.42 10.12 -5.34
C VAL A 67 11.34 9.13 -4.18
N ARG A 68 12.31 8.23 -4.06
CA ARG A 68 12.42 7.29 -2.94
C ARG A 68 12.51 8.02 -1.60
N THR A 69 13.36 9.04 -1.53
CA THR A 69 13.53 9.85 -0.31
C THR A 69 12.27 10.63 0.03
N GLN A 70 11.65 11.25 -0.96
CA GLN A 70 10.39 12.00 -0.79
C GLN A 70 9.26 11.05 -0.35
N LEU A 71 9.06 9.92 -1.05
CA LEU A 71 8.05 8.94 -0.69
C LEU A 71 8.24 8.44 0.74
N ALA A 72 9.47 8.10 1.14
CA ALA A 72 9.79 7.67 2.49
C ALA A 72 9.53 8.74 3.56
N SER A 73 9.46 10.02 3.21
CA SER A 73 9.17 11.11 4.16
C SER A 73 7.68 11.39 4.34
N VAL A 74 6.84 11.02 3.35
CA VAL A 74 5.40 11.36 3.34
C VAL A 74 4.47 10.17 3.38
N LEU A 75 4.99 8.93 3.23
CA LEU A 75 4.16 7.74 3.17
C LEU A 75 3.50 7.47 4.51
N ASN A 76 2.17 7.51 4.55
CA ASN A 76 1.38 7.13 5.71
C ASN A 76 1.05 5.62 5.72
N GLY A 77 0.80 5.03 4.57
CA GLY A 77 0.55 3.60 4.46
C GLY A 77 0.19 3.16 3.05
N VAL A 78 0.18 1.85 2.87
CA VAL A 78 -0.28 1.18 1.65
C VAL A 78 -1.28 0.10 2.06
N ILE A 79 -2.44 0.09 1.41
CA ILE A 79 -3.46 -0.94 1.58
C ILE A 79 -3.63 -1.63 0.24
N THR A 80 -3.30 -2.91 0.16
CA THR A 80 -3.65 -3.73 -0.99
C THR A 80 -4.83 -4.62 -0.66
N GLN A 81 -5.61 -4.98 -1.66
CA GLN A 81 -6.81 -5.78 -1.46
C GLN A 81 -7.04 -6.76 -2.61
N CYS A 82 -7.59 -7.91 -2.28
CA CYS A 82 -8.14 -8.82 -3.28
C CYS A 82 -9.52 -9.34 -2.85
N LEU A 83 -10.37 -9.61 -3.84
CA LEU A 83 -11.71 -10.16 -3.63
C LEU A 83 -11.69 -11.67 -3.89
N ILE A 84 -11.97 -12.43 -2.84
CA ILE A 84 -11.92 -13.89 -2.85
C ILE A 84 -13.34 -14.44 -2.77
N PRO A 85 -13.73 -15.47 -3.58
CA PRO A 85 -15.00 -16.15 -3.42
C PRO A 85 -15.15 -16.68 -1.99
N ASN A 86 -16.29 -16.43 -1.36
CA ASN A 86 -16.55 -16.92 0.00
C ASN A 86 -16.78 -18.45 0.00
N ALA A 87 -16.65 -19.07 1.18
CA ALA A 87 -16.83 -20.52 1.34
C ALA A 87 -18.23 -21.02 0.98
N ARG A 88 -19.24 -20.15 0.99
CA ARG A 88 -20.64 -20.48 0.64
C ARG A 88 -20.93 -20.39 -0.85
N GLY A 89 -20.01 -19.84 -1.66
CA GLY A 89 -20.18 -19.70 -3.12
C GLY A 89 -21.17 -18.63 -3.57
N ASN A 90 -21.70 -17.82 -2.66
CA ASN A 90 -22.74 -16.82 -2.94
C ASN A 90 -22.25 -15.35 -2.87
N GLY A 91 -20.95 -15.12 -2.85
CA GLY A 91 -20.39 -13.78 -2.77
C GLY A 91 -18.87 -13.80 -2.67
N ARG A 92 -18.32 -12.64 -2.29
CA ARG A 92 -16.88 -12.46 -2.13
C ARG A 92 -16.57 -11.84 -0.77
N VAL A 93 -15.39 -12.12 -0.25
CA VAL A 93 -14.79 -11.47 0.92
C VAL A 93 -13.53 -10.75 0.49
N VAL A 94 -13.19 -9.70 1.22
CA VAL A 94 -11.96 -8.93 0.99
C VAL A 94 -10.87 -9.55 1.83
N ALA A 95 -9.73 -9.85 1.20
CA ALA A 95 -8.46 -10.06 1.88
C ALA A 95 -7.57 -8.84 1.64
N THR A 96 -6.84 -8.43 2.66
CA THR A 96 -6.02 -7.21 2.64
C THR A 96 -4.59 -7.49 3.08
N GLU A 97 -3.69 -6.64 2.58
CA GLU A 97 -2.37 -6.46 3.14
C GLU A 97 -2.22 -4.99 3.53
N ILE A 98 -1.72 -4.70 4.73
CA ILE A 98 -1.59 -3.35 5.25
C ILE A 98 -0.15 -3.09 5.69
N LEU A 99 0.44 -2.07 5.09
CA LEU A 99 1.73 -1.50 5.48
C LEU A 99 1.49 -0.11 6.05
N VAL A 100 2.01 0.17 7.24
CA VAL A 100 1.96 1.50 7.88
C VAL A 100 3.33 2.16 7.78
N GLY A 101 3.37 3.44 7.45
CA GLY A 101 4.58 4.24 7.29
C GLY A 101 5.28 4.54 8.61
N THR A 102 5.75 3.50 9.31
CA THR A 102 6.59 3.65 10.50
C THR A 102 8.02 4.07 10.11
N ASP A 103 8.79 4.59 11.07
CA ASP A 103 10.19 4.97 10.83
C ASP A 103 11.01 3.81 10.26
N ALA A 104 10.77 2.58 10.73
CA ALA A 104 11.43 1.39 10.22
C ALA A 104 11.09 1.13 8.75
N VAL A 105 9.81 1.21 8.37
CA VAL A 105 9.35 1.08 6.98
C VAL A 105 9.95 2.18 6.10
N CYS A 106 9.85 3.42 6.52
CA CYS A 106 10.40 4.57 5.81
C CYS A 106 11.91 4.45 5.58
N ASN A 107 12.64 3.90 6.56
CA ASN A 107 14.07 3.66 6.44
C ASN A 107 14.40 2.57 5.41
N GLN A 108 13.65 1.46 5.40
CA GLN A 108 13.83 0.41 4.39
C GLN A 108 13.56 0.92 2.97
N ILE A 109 12.53 1.76 2.81
CA ILE A 109 12.24 2.39 1.52
C ILE A 109 13.40 3.27 1.08
N ARG A 110 13.92 4.13 1.98
CA ARG A 110 15.03 5.05 1.71
C ARG A 110 16.31 4.31 1.31
N GLU A 111 16.56 3.16 1.95
CA GLU A 111 17.73 2.33 1.68
C GLU A 111 17.58 1.36 0.49
N ASN A 112 16.46 1.42 -0.25
CA ASN A 112 16.16 0.50 -1.35
C ASN A 112 16.07 -0.98 -0.93
N LYS A 113 15.51 -1.22 0.26
CA LYS A 113 15.37 -2.56 0.84
C LYS A 113 13.90 -2.98 0.96
N CYS A 114 13.08 -2.68 -0.08
CA CYS A 114 11.65 -2.99 -0.08
C CYS A 114 11.34 -4.49 0.12
N HIS A 115 12.28 -5.38 -0.25
CA HIS A 115 12.17 -6.81 0.00
C HIS A 115 12.07 -7.18 1.50
N GLN A 116 12.47 -6.29 2.43
CA GLN A 116 12.37 -6.53 3.87
C GLN A 116 11.05 -6.05 4.49
N LEU A 117 10.18 -5.39 3.71
CA LEU A 117 8.91 -4.86 4.21
C LEU A 117 7.95 -5.97 4.66
N GLY A 118 8.01 -7.16 4.04
CA GLY A 118 7.23 -8.32 4.47
C GLY A 118 7.47 -8.69 5.94
N SER A 119 8.74 -8.77 6.34
CA SER A 119 9.11 -9.07 7.74
C SER A 119 8.65 -7.98 8.72
N LEU A 120 8.67 -6.70 8.30
CA LEU A 120 8.17 -5.61 9.12
C LEU A 120 6.64 -5.68 9.26
N MET A 121 5.90 -6.06 8.22
CA MET A 121 4.46 -6.26 8.31
C MET A 121 4.10 -7.42 9.24
N GLN A 122 4.84 -8.53 9.19
CA GLN A 122 4.64 -9.68 10.09
C GLN A 122 4.81 -9.30 11.57
N SER A 123 5.82 -8.49 11.88
CA SER A 123 6.11 -8.04 13.25
C SER A 123 5.30 -6.82 13.69
N GLY A 124 4.65 -6.12 12.78
CA GLY A 124 4.01 -4.83 12.99
C GLY A 124 2.51 -4.89 13.35
N SER A 125 2.01 -6.01 13.86
CA SER A 125 0.59 -6.17 14.20
C SER A 125 0.09 -5.16 15.25
N SER A 126 0.96 -4.71 16.15
CA SER A 126 0.63 -3.71 17.18
C SER A 126 0.29 -2.32 16.61
N VAL A 127 0.74 -2.01 15.40
CA VAL A 127 0.43 -0.78 14.68
C VAL A 127 -0.57 -0.99 13.54
N GLY A 128 -1.18 -2.16 13.47
CA GLY A 128 -2.22 -2.49 12.48
C GLY A 128 -1.69 -3.04 11.15
N MET A 129 -0.40 -3.38 11.05
CA MET A 129 0.15 -4.03 9.86
C MET A 129 -0.19 -5.52 9.83
N HIS A 130 -0.38 -6.06 8.64
CA HIS A 130 -0.44 -7.49 8.39
C HIS A 130 -0.11 -7.81 6.93
N THR A 131 0.39 -9.02 6.68
CA THR A 131 0.61 -9.56 5.34
C THR A 131 -0.69 -10.12 4.76
N LEU A 132 -0.75 -10.28 3.43
CA LEU A 132 -1.87 -10.93 2.76
C LEU A 132 -2.09 -12.34 3.32
N ASN A 133 -1.03 -13.12 3.54
CA ASN A 133 -1.12 -14.48 4.06
C ASN A 133 -1.65 -14.54 5.49
N GLY A 134 -1.27 -13.56 6.33
CA GLY A 134 -1.85 -13.41 7.67
C GLY A 134 -3.36 -13.18 7.63
N ASP A 135 -3.84 -12.34 6.72
CA ASP A 135 -5.28 -12.10 6.56
C ASP A 135 -6.01 -13.29 5.93
N LEU A 136 -5.39 -13.97 4.95
CA LEU A 136 -5.94 -15.21 4.40
C LEU A 136 -6.14 -16.29 5.46
N SER A 137 -5.16 -16.48 6.36
CA SER A 137 -5.27 -17.41 7.48
C SER A 137 -6.42 -17.03 8.41
N ARG A 138 -6.55 -15.75 8.77
CA ARG A 138 -7.68 -15.24 9.57
C ARG A 138 -9.03 -15.54 8.91
N LEU A 139 -9.14 -15.35 7.58
CA LEU A 139 -10.36 -15.64 6.84
C LEU A 139 -10.70 -17.14 6.82
N VAL A 140 -9.69 -18.03 6.74
CA VAL A 140 -9.88 -19.49 6.84
C VAL A 140 -10.35 -19.87 8.23
N GLN A 141 -9.68 -19.36 9.30
CA GLN A 141 -10.03 -19.66 10.69
C GLN A 141 -11.46 -19.22 11.04
N ASN A 142 -11.92 -18.09 10.44
CA ASN A 142 -13.29 -17.60 10.59
C ASN A 142 -14.30 -18.31 9.67
N GLY A 143 -13.89 -19.32 8.87
CA GLY A 143 -14.76 -20.05 7.96
C GLY A 143 -15.31 -19.20 6.79
N MET A 144 -14.71 -18.04 6.52
CA MET A 144 -15.13 -17.14 5.45
C MET A 144 -14.67 -17.63 4.07
N ILE A 145 -13.48 -18.24 4.01
CA ILE A 145 -12.94 -18.91 2.82
C ILE A 145 -12.45 -20.31 3.21
N ASN A 146 -12.31 -21.21 2.24
CA ASN A 146 -11.68 -22.51 2.47
C ASN A 146 -10.15 -22.44 2.24
N ARG A 147 -9.40 -23.42 2.76
CA ARG A 147 -7.95 -23.51 2.61
C ARG A 147 -7.51 -23.47 1.14
N GLN A 148 -8.22 -24.16 0.25
CA GLN A 148 -7.88 -24.19 -1.18
C GLN A 148 -7.91 -22.79 -1.81
N MET A 149 -8.87 -21.93 -1.40
CA MET A 149 -8.91 -20.53 -1.83
C MET A 149 -7.75 -19.72 -1.24
N ALA A 150 -7.38 -19.94 0.02
CA ALA A 150 -6.22 -19.25 0.61
C ALA A 150 -4.94 -19.57 -0.19
N TYR A 151 -4.68 -20.84 -0.50
CA TYR A 151 -3.53 -21.23 -1.33
C TYR A 151 -3.55 -20.61 -2.73
N LYS A 152 -4.73 -20.52 -3.35
CA LYS A 152 -4.89 -19.94 -4.70
C LYS A 152 -4.56 -18.44 -4.75
N TYR A 153 -4.86 -17.71 -3.67
CA TYR A 153 -4.69 -16.26 -3.60
C TYR A 153 -3.44 -15.82 -2.81
N SER A 154 -2.72 -16.77 -2.24
CA SER A 154 -1.44 -16.52 -1.56
C SER A 154 -0.39 -16.02 -2.54
N ASN A 155 0.40 -15.06 -2.10
CA ASN A 155 1.60 -14.57 -2.78
C ASN A 155 2.87 -15.31 -2.35
N ASP A 156 2.82 -16.03 -1.21
CA ASP A 156 3.91 -16.88 -0.69
C ASP A 156 3.30 -18.07 0.07
N VAL A 157 3.31 -19.24 -0.59
CA VAL A 157 2.74 -20.48 -0.03
C VAL A 157 3.51 -20.95 1.20
N ALA A 158 4.84 -20.78 1.22
CA ALA A 158 5.65 -21.19 2.35
C ALA A 158 5.37 -20.33 3.61
N GLU A 159 5.10 -19.05 3.42
CA GLU A 159 4.63 -18.19 4.50
C GLU A 159 3.22 -18.62 4.97
N LEU A 160 2.30 -18.87 4.03
CA LEU A 160 0.93 -19.28 4.37
C LEU A 160 0.89 -20.58 5.19
N ASP A 161 1.73 -21.56 4.85
CA ASP A 161 1.83 -22.84 5.57
C ASP A 161 2.21 -22.67 7.05
N GLN A 162 2.86 -21.57 7.41
CA GLN A 162 3.20 -21.28 8.81
C GLN A 162 2.00 -20.77 9.62
N TYR A 163 0.96 -20.30 8.94
CA TYR A 163 -0.25 -19.74 9.58
C TYR A 163 -1.44 -20.73 9.60
N LEU A 164 -1.46 -21.77 8.75
CA LEU A 164 -2.57 -22.72 8.57
C LEU A 164 -2.31 -24.09 9.18
#